data_07912631351e39a57cf4af6ea948770d
#
_entry.id   07912631351e39a57cf4af6ea948770d
#
_cell.length_a   1.000
_cell.length_b   1.000
_cell.length_c   1.000
_cell.angle_alpha   90.00
_cell.angle_beta   90.00
_cell.angle_gamma   90.00
#
_symmetry.space_group_name_H-M   'P 1'
#
loop_
_entity.id
_entity.type
_entity.pdbx_description
1 polymer ?
#
loop_
_entity_poly.entity_id
_entity_poly.type
_entity_poly.pdbx_seq_one_letter_code
_entity_poly.pdbx_strand_id
1 'polypeptide(L)'
;NIPLENWLDLSTGINPDGWPVPALSANAWHRLPENDDGLEAAAAAYFGNANLLPVAGSQAAIQLLPTLLPRAVVACISPIYSEHPLAWQRSGHKMRFLQNAMLPRALAVATPYVLLCNPNNPTGDRHPHDVAVDAARQLKKRGGWLIGDEAFIDPTPEDSLTPLAGTAEAPNLIVFRSLGK
;
A
#
# COMPACT_ATOMS: atom_id res chain seq x y z
N ASN A 1 -0.47 28.68 27.27
CA ASN A 1 0.15 27.99 26.12
C ASN A 1 1.25 27.06 26.66
N ILE A 2 1.25 25.81 26.22
CA ILE A 2 2.30 24.84 26.53
C ILE A 2 3.40 25.02 25.49
N PRO A 3 4.69 25.20 25.88
CA PRO A 3 5.80 25.28 24.93
C PRO A 3 5.89 24.03 24.06
N LEU A 4 6.34 24.17 22.80
CA LEU A 4 6.35 23.07 21.82
C LEU A 4 7.21 21.88 22.28
N GLU A 5 8.33 22.16 22.97
CA GLU A 5 9.22 21.15 23.52
C GLU A 5 8.60 20.28 24.62
N ASN A 6 7.46 20.69 25.16
CA ASN A 6 6.70 19.94 26.17
C ASN A 6 5.52 19.14 25.57
N TRP A 7 5.40 19.12 24.24
CA TRP A 7 4.40 18.33 23.55
C TRP A 7 4.95 16.99 23.11
N LEU A 8 4.17 15.94 23.33
CA LEU A 8 4.32 14.65 22.63
C LEU A 8 3.24 14.58 21.55
N ASP A 9 3.62 14.86 20.31
CA ASP A 9 2.69 14.78 19.18
C ASP A 9 2.61 13.34 18.66
N LEU A 10 1.47 12.70 18.86
CA LEU A 10 1.15 11.37 18.36
C LEU A 10 0.04 11.42 17.29
N SER A 11 -0.21 12.59 16.69
CA SER A 11 -1.29 12.78 15.72
C SER A 11 -0.98 12.21 14.34
N THR A 12 0.27 11.93 14.04
CA THR A 12 0.71 11.40 12.74
C THR A 12 1.49 10.10 12.91
N GLY A 13 1.38 9.22 11.92
CA GLY A 13 2.18 7.99 11.85
C GLY A 13 3.54 8.20 11.18
N ILE A 14 4.16 9.37 11.35
CA ILE A 14 5.50 9.66 10.82
C ILE A 14 6.55 9.13 11.80
N ASN A 15 7.60 8.48 11.27
CA ASN A 15 8.72 8.01 12.07
C ASN A 15 9.39 9.21 12.79
N PRO A 16 9.46 9.22 14.13
CA PRO A 16 10.14 10.29 14.87
C PRO A 16 11.64 10.32 14.63
N ASP A 17 12.26 9.17 14.32
CA ASP A 17 13.67 9.04 13.95
C ASP A 17 13.83 9.17 12.44
N GLY A 18 13.53 10.37 11.92
CA GLY A 18 13.58 10.66 10.49
C GLY A 18 14.95 10.39 9.88
N TRP A 19 14.96 9.87 8.65
CA TRP A 19 16.18 9.68 7.89
C TRP A 19 16.96 11.00 7.75
N PRO A 20 18.27 11.04 8.07
CA PRO A 20 19.09 12.24 7.88
C PRO A 20 19.30 12.49 6.38
N VAL A 21 18.48 13.37 5.82
CA VAL A 21 18.53 13.70 4.39
C VAL A 21 19.87 14.34 4.06
N PRO A 22 20.69 13.79 3.14
CA PRO A 22 21.94 14.39 2.71
C PRO A 22 21.69 15.70 1.94
N ALA A 23 22.70 16.55 1.85
CA ALA A 23 22.63 17.73 1.00
C ALA A 23 22.43 17.33 -0.47
N LEU A 24 21.38 17.84 -1.09
CA LEU A 24 21.11 17.62 -2.51
C LEU A 24 21.95 18.58 -3.36
N SER A 25 22.49 18.09 -4.48
CA SER A 25 23.20 18.95 -5.42
C SER A 25 22.24 19.95 -6.08
N ALA A 26 22.75 21.16 -6.42
CA ALA A 26 21.95 22.16 -7.11
C ALA A 26 21.38 21.63 -8.47
N ASN A 27 22.10 20.73 -9.12
CA ASN A 27 21.65 20.14 -10.40
C ASN A 27 20.36 19.34 -10.26
N ALA A 28 20.06 18.77 -9.09
CA ALA A 28 18.80 18.05 -8.85
C ALA A 28 17.56 18.94 -9.02
N TRP A 29 17.73 20.27 -8.92
CA TRP A 29 16.65 21.26 -9.03
C TRP A 29 16.52 21.87 -10.43
N HIS A 30 17.50 21.63 -11.31
CA HIS A 30 17.58 22.28 -12.62
C HIS A 30 17.12 21.40 -13.78
N ARG A 31 16.88 20.11 -13.53
CA ARG A 31 16.54 19.14 -14.58
C ARG A 31 15.21 18.46 -14.26
N LEU A 32 14.49 18.07 -15.31
CA LEU A 32 13.36 17.16 -15.17
C LEU A 32 13.88 15.77 -14.74
N PRO A 33 13.06 14.98 -14.02
CA PRO A 33 13.39 13.59 -13.71
C PRO A 33 13.71 12.78 -14.97
N GLU A 34 14.72 11.92 -14.90
CA GLU A 34 15.11 11.01 -15.97
C GLU A 34 14.72 9.58 -15.57
N ASN A 35 14.33 8.74 -16.54
CA ASN A 35 13.88 7.36 -16.25
C ASN A 35 15.01 6.40 -15.88
N ASP A 36 16.26 6.79 -16.09
CA ASP A 36 17.45 5.98 -15.81
C ASP A 36 18.34 6.57 -14.70
N ASP A 37 17.73 7.27 -13.77
CA ASP A 37 18.42 7.92 -12.64
C ASP A 37 18.85 6.95 -11.52
N GLY A 38 18.55 5.65 -11.68
CA GLY A 38 18.89 4.59 -10.73
C GLY A 38 17.84 4.38 -9.62
N LEU A 39 16.75 5.17 -9.58
CA LEU A 39 15.70 5.07 -8.56
C LEU A 39 15.05 3.68 -8.57
N GLU A 40 14.64 3.18 -9.74
CA GLU A 40 13.98 1.88 -9.87
C GLU A 40 14.88 0.73 -9.45
N ALA A 41 16.17 0.79 -9.80
CA ALA A 41 17.15 -0.23 -9.40
C ALA A 41 17.36 -0.23 -7.87
N ALA A 42 17.48 0.95 -7.26
CA ALA A 42 17.60 1.08 -5.81
C ALA A 42 16.35 0.60 -5.09
N ALA A 43 15.17 0.96 -5.59
CA ALA A 43 13.88 0.52 -5.05
C ALA A 43 13.70 -1.00 -5.20
N ALA A 44 14.07 -1.58 -6.35
CA ALA A 44 14.04 -3.02 -6.57
C ALA A 44 14.91 -3.77 -5.56
N ALA A 45 16.11 -3.27 -5.30
CA ALA A 45 17.01 -3.85 -4.30
C ALA A 45 16.44 -3.72 -2.87
N TYR A 46 15.87 -2.56 -2.53
CA TYR A 46 15.29 -2.33 -1.21
C TYR A 46 14.04 -3.15 -0.94
N PHE A 47 13.11 -3.19 -1.89
CA PHE A 47 11.83 -3.89 -1.75
C PHE A 47 11.87 -5.36 -2.17
N GLY A 48 12.96 -5.83 -2.73
CA GLY A 48 13.13 -7.22 -3.18
C GLY A 48 12.28 -7.58 -4.41
N ASN A 49 11.89 -6.60 -5.23
CA ASN A 49 11.07 -6.84 -6.41
C ASN A 49 11.32 -5.77 -7.48
N ALA A 50 11.55 -6.21 -8.73
CA ALA A 50 11.71 -5.32 -9.88
C ALA A 50 10.37 -4.91 -10.54
N ASN A 51 9.25 -5.56 -10.20
CA ASN A 51 7.92 -5.19 -10.70
C ASN A 51 7.37 -4.01 -9.89
N LEU A 52 7.94 -2.84 -10.07
CA LEU A 52 7.57 -1.64 -9.33
C LEU A 52 7.39 -0.44 -10.25
N LEU A 53 6.62 0.52 -9.77
CA LEU A 53 6.38 1.80 -10.43
C LEU A 53 6.56 2.93 -9.40
N PRO A 54 7.59 3.76 -9.53
CA PRO A 54 7.71 4.97 -8.72
C PRO A 54 6.59 5.96 -9.04
N VAL A 55 6.01 6.54 -8.01
CA VAL A 55 4.94 7.55 -8.14
C VAL A 55 5.18 8.70 -7.16
N ALA A 56 4.52 9.83 -7.37
CA ALA A 56 4.59 11.00 -6.51
C ALA A 56 3.84 10.77 -5.18
N GLY A 57 4.37 9.87 -4.34
CA GLY A 57 3.79 9.41 -3.09
C GLY A 57 2.67 8.37 -3.27
N SER A 58 2.43 7.56 -2.23
CA SER A 58 1.39 6.53 -2.25
C SER A 58 -0.01 7.10 -2.53
N GLN A 59 -0.26 8.35 -2.17
CA GLN A 59 -1.54 9.01 -2.44
C GLN A 59 -1.86 9.09 -3.95
N ALA A 60 -0.85 9.30 -4.80
CA ALA A 60 -1.04 9.27 -6.25
C ALA A 60 -1.50 7.89 -6.73
N ALA A 61 -0.89 6.82 -6.23
CA ALA A 61 -1.28 5.46 -6.55
C ALA A 61 -2.68 5.12 -6.01
N ILE A 62 -3.01 5.53 -4.78
CA ILE A 62 -4.33 5.33 -4.16
C ILE A 62 -5.44 5.95 -5.02
N GLN A 63 -5.21 7.17 -5.52
CA GLN A 63 -6.22 7.86 -6.35
C GLN A 63 -6.30 7.29 -7.77
N LEU A 64 -5.19 6.86 -8.34
CA LEU A 64 -5.14 6.43 -9.75
C LEU A 64 -5.60 4.99 -9.95
N LEU A 65 -5.15 4.04 -9.10
CA LEU A 65 -5.41 2.62 -9.30
C LEU A 65 -6.88 2.26 -9.55
N PRO A 66 -7.86 2.81 -8.78
CA PRO A 66 -9.26 2.48 -9.02
C PRO A 66 -9.78 2.91 -10.40
N THR A 67 -9.17 3.91 -11.02
CA THR A 67 -9.57 4.40 -12.36
C THR A 67 -9.14 3.45 -13.47
N LEU A 68 -8.13 2.62 -13.22
CA LEU A 68 -7.54 1.69 -14.19
C LEU A 68 -8.23 0.33 -14.20
N LEU A 69 -9.06 0.05 -13.21
CA LEU A 69 -9.71 -1.25 -13.03
C LEU A 69 -11.20 -1.18 -13.41
N PRO A 70 -11.76 -2.24 -14.00
CA PRO A 70 -13.20 -2.31 -14.28
C PRO A 70 -14.04 -2.08 -13.02
N ARG A 71 -15.08 -1.25 -13.13
CA ARG A 71 -15.97 -0.94 -12.00
C ARG A 71 -16.63 -2.20 -11.46
N ALA A 72 -16.50 -2.42 -10.16
CA ALA A 72 -17.04 -3.61 -9.49
C ALA A 72 -17.29 -3.35 -8.01
N VAL A 73 -17.75 -4.38 -7.30
CA VAL A 73 -17.80 -4.36 -5.84
C VAL A 73 -16.43 -4.70 -5.27
N VAL A 74 -15.99 -3.89 -4.31
CA VAL A 74 -14.71 -4.04 -3.60
C VAL A 74 -14.99 -4.44 -2.16
N ALA A 75 -14.50 -5.61 -1.74
CA ALA A 75 -14.49 -5.97 -0.32
C ALA A 75 -13.35 -5.18 0.36
N CYS A 76 -13.71 -4.36 1.33
CA CYS A 76 -12.77 -3.52 2.06
C CYS A 76 -12.76 -3.95 3.52
N ILE A 77 -11.61 -4.41 4.01
CA ILE A 77 -11.42 -4.73 5.42
C ILE A 77 -11.33 -3.41 6.19
N SER A 78 -12.22 -3.24 7.15
CA SER A 78 -12.47 -1.98 7.83
C SER A 78 -12.39 -2.14 9.36
N PRO A 79 -11.96 -1.11 10.12
CA PRO A 79 -11.59 0.23 9.63
C PRO A 79 -10.31 0.22 8.81
N ILE A 80 -10.13 1.20 7.93
CA ILE A 80 -8.98 1.33 7.03
C ILE A 80 -8.66 2.81 6.82
N TYR A 81 -7.47 3.15 6.34
CA TYR A 81 -7.14 4.51 5.91
C TYR A 81 -8.17 5.03 4.89
N SER A 82 -8.85 6.12 5.26
CA SER A 82 -10.07 6.58 4.56
C SER A 82 -9.87 6.97 3.09
N GLU A 83 -8.65 7.33 2.70
CA GLU A 83 -8.39 7.71 1.30
C GLU A 83 -8.60 6.55 0.33
N HIS A 84 -8.36 5.31 0.76
CA HIS A 84 -8.63 4.15 -0.08
C HIS A 84 -10.10 4.04 -0.47
N PRO A 85 -11.05 3.83 0.45
CA PRO A 85 -12.45 3.66 0.06
C PRO A 85 -13.00 4.90 -0.66
N LEU A 86 -12.55 6.11 -0.30
CA LEU A 86 -12.98 7.33 -0.99
C LEU A 86 -12.52 7.36 -2.45
N ALA A 87 -11.29 6.97 -2.76
CA ALA A 87 -10.77 6.90 -4.13
C ALA A 87 -11.57 5.89 -4.97
N TRP A 88 -11.82 4.69 -4.42
CA TRP A 88 -12.61 3.66 -5.09
C TRP A 88 -14.05 4.10 -5.35
N GLN A 89 -14.71 4.75 -4.37
CA GLN A 89 -16.05 5.30 -4.54
C GLN A 89 -16.11 6.40 -5.61
N ARG A 90 -15.16 7.34 -5.59
CA ARG A 90 -15.05 8.42 -6.60
C ARG A 90 -14.87 7.87 -8.01
N SER A 91 -14.20 6.73 -8.15
CA SER A 91 -14.01 6.05 -9.44
C SER A 91 -15.21 5.17 -9.85
N GLY A 92 -16.29 5.16 -9.06
CA GLY A 92 -17.55 4.49 -9.39
C GLY A 92 -17.61 3.02 -8.96
N HIS A 93 -16.69 2.54 -8.13
CA HIS A 93 -16.79 1.22 -7.51
C HIS A 93 -17.78 1.24 -6.34
N LYS A 94 -18.37 0.07 -6.04
CA LYS A 94 -19.23 -0.12 -4.87
C LYS A 94 -18.44 -0.73 -3.73
N MET A 95 -18.39 -0.06 -2.58
CA MET A 95 -17.67 -0.57 -1.42
C MET A 95 -18.55 -1.50 -0.58
N ARG A 96 -17.97 -2.63 -0.20
CA ARG A 96 -18.52 -3.55 0.79
C ARG A 96 -17.57 -3.60 1.99
N PHE A 97 -17.90 -2.84 3.02
CA PHE A 97 -17.11 -2.79 4.24
C PHE A 97 -17.32 -4.03 5.10
N LEU A 98 -16.23 -4.62 5.53
CA LEU A 98 -16.17 -5.80 6.37
C LEU A 98 -15.48 -5.44 7.67
N GLN A 99 -16.27 -5.07 8.67
CA GLN A 99 -15.79 -4.58 9.96
C GLN A 99 -15.00 -5.64 10.71
N ASN A 100 -13.77 -5.29 11.13
CA ASN A 100 -12.86 -6.15 11.90
C ASN A 100 -12.76 -7.58 11.31
N ALA A 101 -12.84 -7.67 9.97
CA ALA A 101 -12.87 -8.95 9.30
C ALA A 101 -11.45 -9.47 9.04
N MET A 102 -11.27 -10.77 9.30
CA MET A 102 -10.08 -11.47 8.80
C MET A 102 -10.21 -11.70 7.29
N LEU A 103 -9.07 -11.79 6.61
CA LEU A 103 -8.98 -11.94 5.15
C LEU A 103 -9.81 -13.11 4.57
N PRO A 104 -9.88 -14.31 5.20
CA PRO A 104 -10.75 -15.39 4.72
C PRO A 104 -12.22 -14.99 4.61
N ARG A 105 -12.74 -14.16 5.51
CA ARG A 105 -14.11 -13.66 5.43
C ARG A 105 -14.30 -12.71 4.24
N ALA A 106 -13.28 -11.89 3.93
CA ALA A 106 -13.31 -11.02 2.76
C ALA A 106 -13.35 -11.82 1.45
N LEU A 107 -12.65 -12.95 1.40
CA LEU A 107 -12.67 -13.86 0.24
C LEU A 107 -14.02 -14.54 0.04
N ALA A 108 -14.73 -14.88 1.13
CA ALA A 108 -16.04 -15.52 1.10
C ALA A 108 -17.13 -14.62 0.47
N VAL A 109 -16.91 -13.31 0.45
CA VAL A 109 -17.83 -12.33 -0.17
C VAL A 109 -17.88 -12.44 -1.70
N ALA A 110 -16.94 -13.14 -2.31
CA ALA A 110 -16.84 -13.39 -3.76
C ALA A 110 -16.77 -12.12 -4.64
N THR A 111 -16.23 -11.00 -4.10
CA THR A 111 -15.95 -9.80 -4.90
C THR A 111 -14.67 -9.98 -5.72
N PRO A 112 -14.53 -9.28 -6.87
CA PRO A 112 -13.30 -9.36 -7.65
C PRO A 112 -12.13 -8.65 -7.00
N TYR A 113 -12.37 -7.67 -6.12
CA TYR A 113 -11.31 -6.90 -5.46
C TYR A 113 -11.43 -7.02 -3.96
N VAL A 114 -10.28 -7.25 -3.31
CA VAL A 114 -10.12 -7.19 -1.86
C VAL A 114 -9.06 -6.15 -1.53
N LEU A 115 -9.41 -5.22 -0.65
CA LEU A 115 -8.59 -4.09 -0.24
C LEU A 115 -8.32 -4.16 1.26
N LEU A 116 -7.07 -4.03 1.65
CA LEU A 116 -6.61 -4.04 3.04
C LEU A 116 -5.36 -3.16 3.24
N CYS A 117 -5.13 -2.70 4.47
CA CYS A 117 -3.83 -2.21 4.92
C CYS A 117 -3.16 -3.28 5.79
N ASN A 118 -1.86 -3.47 5.66
CA ASN A 118 -1.10 -4.47 6.42
C ASN A 118 0.35 -4.02 6.69
N PRO A 119 0.68 -3.57 7.89
CA PRO A 119 -0.16 -3.37 9.09
C PRO A 119 -1.29 -2.36 8.87
N ASN A 120 -2.42 -2.59 9.54
CA ASN A 120 -3.61 -1.77 9.31
C ASN A 120 -3.51 -0.39 9.97
N ASN A 121 -3.88 0.63 9.24
CA ASN A 121 -4.17 1.95 9.79
C ASN A 121 -5.70 2.13 9.87
N PRO A 122 -6.31 2.29 11.07
CA PRO A 122 -5.67 2.77 12.31
C PRO A 122 -5.38 1.69 13.38
N THR A 123 -5.77 0.42 13.18
CA THR A 123 -5.83 -0.55 14.29
C THR A 123 -4.48 -1.20 14.62
N GLY A 124 -3.51 -1.16 13.70
CA GLY A 124 -2.26 -1.90 13.82
C GLY A 124 -2.39 -3.42 13.58
N ASP A 125 -3.60 -3.90 13.28
CA ASP A 125 -3.83 -5.32 13.00
C ASP A 125 -3.01 -5.79 11.81
N ARG A 126 -2.62 -7.06 11.86
CA ARG A 126 -1.83 -7.69 10.81
C ARG A 126 -2.52 -8.94 10.27
N HIS A 127 -2.41 -9.12 8.98
CA HIS A 127 -2.76 -10.38 8.32
C HIS A 127 -1.47 -11.19 8.11
N PRO A 128 -1.42 -12.46 8.53
CA PRO A 128 -0.25 -13.31 8.32
C PRO A 128 0.08 -13.41 6.82
N HIS A 129 1.38 -13.46 6.53
CA HIS A 129 1.90 -13.49 5.17
C HIS A 129 1.32 -14.63 4.33
N ASP A 130 1.32 -15.85 4.87
CA ASP A 130 0.77 -17.04 4.21
C ASP A 130 -0.73 -16.93 3.90
N VAL A 131 -1.50 -16.32 4.81
CA VAL A 131 -2.93 -16.05 4.62
C VAL A 131 -3.16 -15.06 3.47
N ALA A 132 -2.32 -14.02 3.38
CA ALA A 132 -2.42 -13.02 2.31
C ALA A 132 -2.02 -13.60 0.95
N VAL A 133 -0.98 -14.43 0.90
CA VAL A 133 -0.56 -15.15 -0.30
C VAL A 133 -1.67 -16.11 -0.78
N ASP A 134 -2.27 -16.87 0.12
CA ASP A 134 -3.40 -17.75 -0.22
C ASP A 134 -4.60 -16.95 -0.73
N ALA A 135 -4.87 -15.79 -0.14
CA ALA A 135 -5.91 -14.88 -0.61
C ALA A 135 -5.67 -14.41 -2.05
N ALA A 136 -4.45 -14.01 -2.38
CA ALA A 136 -4.09 -13.63 -3.75
C ALA A 136 -4.30 -14.79 -4.74
N ARG A 137 -3.89 -16.01 -4.36
CA ARG A 137 -4.12 -17.21 -5.17
C ARG A 137 -5.60 -17.52 -5.39
N GLN A 138 -6.42 -17.40 -4.34
CA GLN A 138 -7.88 -17.62 -4.46
C GLN A 138 -8.53 -16.55 -5.36
N LEU A 139 -8.15 -15.30 -5.23
CA LEU A 139 -8.62 -14.20 -6.08
C LEU A 139 -8.20 -14.42 -7.54
N LYS A 140 -6.97 -14.87 -7.81
CA LYS A 140 -6.48 -15.20 -9.15
C LYS A 140 -7.40 -16.17 -9.88
N LYS A 141 -7.84 -17.24 -9.19
CA LYS A 141 -8.74 -18.26 -9.78
C LYS A 141 -10.04 -17.69 -10.33
N ARG A 142 -10.47 -16.53 -9.86
CA ARG A 142 -11.69 -15.84 -10.27
C ARG A 142 -11.44 -14.50 -11.00
N GLY A 143 -10.18 -14.27 -11.45
CA GLY A 143 -9.81 -13.04 -12.15
C GLY A 143 -9.79 -11.80 -11.28
N GLY A 144 -9.69 -11.97 -9.94
CA GLY A 144 -9.73 -10.88 -8.99
C GLY A 144 -8.33 -10.42 -8.55
N TRP A 145 -8.28 -9.32 -7.80
CA TRP A 145 -7.05 -8.68 -7.33
C TRP A 145 -7.06 -8.51 -5.81
N LEU A 146 -5.91 -8.77 -5.20
CA LEU A 146 -5.62 -8.36 -3.83
C LEU A 146 -4.84 -7.05 -3.87
N ILE A 147 -5.32 -6.04 -3.17
CA ILE A 147 -4.68 -4.72 -3.05
C ILE A 147 -4.31 -4.52 -1.59
N GLY A 148 -3.00 -4.46 -1.32
CA GLY A 148 -2.44 -4.26 0.01
C GLY A 148 -1.73 -2.92 0.13
N ASP A 149 -2.04 -2.17 1.18
CA ASP A 149 -1.26 -0.99 1.57
C ASP A 149 -0.31 -1.37 2.70
N GLU A 150 0.98 -1.37 2.39
CA GLU A 150 2.07 -1.69 3.30
C GLU A 150 2.87 -0.45 3.72
N ALA A 151 2.21 0.70 3.87
CA ALA A 151 2.89 1.94 4.26
C ALA A 151 3.61 1.84 5.63
N PHE A 152 3.21 0.89 6.48
CA PHE A 152 3.76 0.69 7.82
C PHE A 152 4.54 -0.63 8.01
N ILE A 153 4.95 -1.30 6.92
CA ILE A 153 5.56 -2.64 7.01
C ILE A 153 7.08 -2.61 7.28
N ASP A 154 7.75 -1.48 7.06
CA ASP A 154 9.21 -1.38 7.13
C ASP A 154 9.85 -1.85 8.45
N PRO A 155 9.21 -1.74 9.64
CA PRO A 155 9.73 -2.34 10.86
C PRO A 155 9.80 -3.88 10.87
N THR A 156 9.09 -4.55 9.97
CA THR A 156 9.04 -6.01 9.83
C THR A 156 9.04 -6.39 8.34
N PRO A 157 10.12 -6.10 7.61
CA PRO A 157 10.16 -6.26 6.14
C PRO A 157 10.01 -7.72 5.69
N GLU A 158 10.29 -8.68 6.56
CA GLU A 158 10.09 -10.11 6.34
C GLU A 158 8.61 -10.49 6.16
N ASP A 159 7.69 -9.71 6.70
CA ASP A 159 6.25 -9.91 6.56
C ASP A 159 5.66 -9.29 5.28
N SER A 160 6.48 -8.56 4.51
CA SER A 160 6.04 -7.85 3.31
C SER A 160 5.64 -8.79 2.18
N LEU A 161 4.54 -8.48 1.52
CA LEU A 161 4.09 -9.13 0.30
C LEU A 161 4.74 -8.56 -0.97
N THR A 162 5.46 -7.44 -0.83
CA THR A 162 6.07 -6.76 -1.98
C THR A 162 6.95 -7.67 -2.85
N PRO A 163 7.79 -8.57 -2.28
CA PRO A 163 8.60 -9.48 -3.10
C PRO A 163 7.79 -10.37 -4.04
N LEU A 164 6.54 -10.63 -3.75
CA LEU A 164 5.65 -11.49 -4.54
C LEU A 164 4.78 -10.72 -5.54
N ALA A 165 4.63 -9.41 -5.38
CA ALA A 165 3.73 -8.61 -6.20
C ALA A 165 4.09 -8.68 -7.70
N GLY A 166 3.13 -9.04 -8.53
CA GLY A 166 3.32 -9.15 -9.99
C GLY A 166 4.18 -10.32 -10.44
N THR A 167 4.62 -11.21 -9.55
CA THR A 167 5.36 -12.43 -9.91
C THR A 167 4.43 -13.53 -10.43
N ALA A 168 4.99 -14.62 -10.95
CA ALA A 168 4.20 -15.77 -11.39
C ALA A 168 3.36 -16.38 -10.25
N GLU A 169 3.79 -16.26 -9.01
CA GLU A 169 3.07 -16.73 -7.83
C GLU A 169 1.85 -15.88 -7.49
N ALA A 170 2.00 -14.57 -7.52
CA ALA A 170 0.94 -13.61 -7.19
C ALA A 170 0.84 -12.47 -8.23
N PRO A 171 0.50 -12.79 -9.50
CA PRO A 171 0.46 -11.79 -10.59
C PRO A 171 -0.69 -10.79 -10.44
N ASN A 172 -1.63 -11.07 -9.56
CA ASN A 172 -2.80 -10.26 -9.22
C ASN A 172 -2.71 -9.60 -7.84
N LEU A 173 -1.50 -9.48 -7.32
CA LEU A 173 -1.20 -8.75 -6.09
C LEU A 173 -0.63 -7.38 -6.44
N ILE A 174 -1.24 -6.34 -5.89
CA ILE A 174 -0.74 -4.96 -5.94
C ILE A 174 -0.43 -4.52 -4.52
N VAL A 175 0.78 -4.01 -4.30
CA VAL A 175 1.23 -3.55 -2.99
C VAL A 175 1.66 -2.09 -3.09
N PHE A 176 1.10 -1.25 -2.22
CA PHE A 176 1.56 0.11 -2.04
C PHE A 176 2.64 0.17 -0.97
N ARG A 177 3.74 0.84 -1.29
CA ARG A 177 4.82 1.15 -0.36
C ARG A 177 4.98 2.65 -0.23
N SER A 178 5.50 3.09 0.91
CA SER A 178 5.72 4.51 1.20
C SER A 178 7.06 4.66 1.93
N LEU A 179 7.78 5.73 1.62
CA LEU A 179 9.00 6.13 2.34
C LEU A 179 8.74 7.22 3.39
N GLY A 180 7.49 7.63 3.58
CA GLY A 180 7.09 8.73 4.45
C GLY A 180 6.64 8.31 5.86
N LYS A 181 6.91 7.06 6.26
CA LYS A 181 6.42 6.50 7.54
C LYS A 181 7.56 5.91 8.36
#